data_d9c65c18569ddc82868a9775e7ccfab7
#
_entry.id   d9c65c18569ddc82868a9775e7ccfab7
#
_cell.length_a   1.000
_cell.length_b   1.000
_cell.length_c   1.000
_cell.angle_alpha   90.00
_cell.angle_beta   90.00
_cell.angle_gamma   90.00
#
_symmetry.space_group_name_H-M   'P 1'
#
loop_
_entity.id
_entity.type
_entity.pdbx_description
1 polymer ?
#
loop_
_entity_poly.entity_id
_entity_poly.type
_entity_poly.pdbx_seq_one_letter_code
_entity_poly.pdbx_strand_id
1 'polypeptide(L)'
;ENAYTEYHLKDTKDVQKKLFDEIKGRIKLDDESLPYKDKIYEYWTKTTTKGNYSIKLRKKIGSDKVEEIWNGDNEKEKLKTEYFGVGDLEVSYNDKYLGYSLDLKGSEYYTIYIRDIETNELVTEKIEETSGSITFSLDDKFIFYSKLDEHHRPRKIFRHKLGTSVKDDQLIFEEKSEAFTCGIGVSSDEKYYFISTSDHNT
;
A
#
# COMPACT_ATOMS: atom_id res chain seq x y z
N GLU A 1 -14.37 19.04 22.52
CA GLU A 1 -13.14 19.69 22.00
C GLU A 1 -13.42 20.45 20.70
N ASN A 2 -14.17 19.90 19.72
CA ASN A 2 -14.45 20.57 18.46
C ASN A 2 -15.11 21.94 18.63
N ALA A 3 -16.16 22.04 19.47
CA ALA A 3 -16.84 23.32 19.76
C ALA A 3 -15.92 24.35 20.41
N TYR A 4 -15.00 23.91 21.26
CA TYR A 4 -13.98 24.78 21.87
C TYR A 4 -13.01 25.30 20.80
N THR A 5 -12.53 24.44 19.96
CA THR A 5 -11.63 24.80 18.84
C THR A 5 -12.29 25.76 17.88
N GLU A 6 -13.54 25.50 17.48
CA GLU A 6 -14.31 26.41 16.60
C GLU A 6 -14.51 27.80 17.24
N TYR A 7 -14.82 27.86 18.50
CA TYR A 7 -15.00 29.14 19.23
C TYR A 7 -13.69 29.95 19.23
N HIS A 8 -12.56 29.32 19.55
CA HIS A 8 -11.27 30.02 19.62
C HIS A 8 -10.64 30.35 18.26
N LEU A 9 -10.96 29.59 17.24
CA LEU A 9 -10.43 29.79 15.88
C LEU A 9 -11.38 30.52 14.93
N LYS A 10 -12.57 30.93 15.39
CA LYS A 10 -13.61 31.59 14.56
C LYS A 10 -13.08 32.80 13.77
N ASP A 11 -12.23 33.62 14.39
CA ASP A 11 -11.70 34.86 13.81
C ASP A 11 -10.52 34.62 12.85
N THR A 12 -10.09 33.36 12.69
CA THR A 12 -8.97 32.98 11.80
C THR A 12 -9.42 32.36 10.49
N LYS A 13 -10.73 32.25 10.22
CA LYS A 13 -11.26 31.55 9.03
C LYS A 13 -10.73 32.10 7.71
N ASP A 14 -10.63 33.43 7.59
CA ASP A 14 -10.11 34.06 6.37
C ASP A 14 -8.63 33.77 6.16
N VAL A 15 -7.84 33.78 7.25
CA VAL A 15 -6.42 33.44 7.20
C VAL A 15 -6.25 31.96 6.88
N GLN A 16 -7.04 31.06 7.47
CA GLN A 16 -7.02 29.64 7.17
C GLN A 16 -7.29 29.40 5.68
N LYS A 17 -8.34 30.06 5.13
CA LYS A 17 -8.67 29.95 3.71
C LYS A 17 -7.55 30.46 2.83
N LYS A 18 -6.98 31.60 3.15
CA LYS A 18 -5.85 32.18 2.39
C LYS A 18 -4.64 31.24 2.39
N LEU A 19 -4.27 30.71 3.54
CA LEU A 19 -3.14 29.77 3.66
C LEU A 19 -3.42 28.47 2.90
N PHE A 20 -4.64 27.95 3.00
CA PHE A 20 -5.04 26.76 2.27
C PHE A 20 -4.93 26.97 0.74
N ASP A 21 -5.48 28.07 0.22
CA ASP A 21 -5.45 28.38 -1.19
C ASP A 21 -4.01 28.59 -1.68
N GLU A 22 -3.15 29.26 -0.88
CA GLU A 22 -1.76 29.47 -1.19
C GLU A 22 -0.97 28.16 -1.22
N ILE A 23 -1.11 27.30 -0.22
CA ILE A 23 -0.44 26.00 -0.15
C ILE A 23 -0.90 25.11 -1.29
N LYS A 24 -2.21 25.01 -1.52
CA LYS A 24 -2.78 24.22 -2.60
C LYS A 24 -2.33 24.72 -3.98
N GLY A 25 -2.23 26.02 -4.16
CA GLY A 25 -1.76 26.63 -5.42
C GLY A 25 -0.29 26.34 -5.76
N ARG A 26 0.52 25.90 -4.79
CA ARG A 26 1.91 25.48 -4.99
C ARG A 26 2.04 24.01 -5.40
N ILE A 27 0.98 23.22 -5.28
CA ILE A 27 1.00 21.80 -5.62
C ILE A 27 0.69 21.64 -7.11
N LYS A 28 1.59 20.97 -7.82
CA LYS A 28 1.35 20.56 -9.20
C LYS A 28 0.46 19.32 -9.19
N LEU A 29 -0.79 19.49 -9.58
CA LEU A 29 -1.81 18.41 -9.51
C LEU A 29 -1.66 17.40 -10.65
N ASP A 30 -1.38 17.87 -11.88
CA ASP A 30 -1.02 17.00 -13.00
C ASP A 30 0.49 16.82 -13.02
N ASP A 31 0.97 15.72 -12.44
CA ASP A 31 2.39 15.46 -12.31
C ASP A 31 2.73 13.99 -12.54
N GLU A 32 3.98 13.75 -12.93
CA GLU A 32 4.54 12.42 -13.10
C GLU A 32 5.88 12.34 -12.39
N SER A 33 6.12 11.24 -11.66
CA SER A 33 7.43 10.97 -11.09
C SER A 33 8.44 10.62 -12.18
N LEU A 34 9.73 10.76 -11.90
CA LEU A 34 10.74 10.20 -12.78
C LEU A 34 10.61 8.67 -12.83
N PRO A 35 10.72 8.07 -14.03
CA PRO A 35 10.73 6.61 -14.14
C PRO A 35 11.96 6.02 -13.43
N TYR A 36 11.76 4.94 -12.70
CA TYR A 36 12.85 4.11 -12.19
C TYR A 36 12.85 2.75 -12.89
N LYS A 37 14.04 2.20 -13.09
CA LYS A 37 14.21 0.89 -13.71
C LYS A 37 14.19 -0.19 -12.66
N ASP A 38 13.39 -1.21 -12.91
CA ASP A 38 13.43 -2.46 -12.20
C ASP A 38 13.34 -3.61 -13.20
N LYS A 39 14.37 -4.48 -13.22
CA LYS A 39 14.50 -5.62 -14.14
C LYS A 39 14.29 -5.22 -15.61
N ILE A 40 13.15 -5.63 -16.17
CA ILE A 40 12.83 -5.40 -17.58
C ILE A 40 11.85 -4.26 -17.81
N TYR A 41 11.37 -3.61 -16.75
CA TYR A 41 10.43 -2.49 -16.83
C TYR A 41 11.00 -1.18 -16.27
N GLU A 42 10.41 -0.10 -16.73
CA GLU A 42 10.46 1.23 -16.11
C GLU A 42 9.11 1.49 -15.45
N TYR A 43 9.09 1.93 -14.19
CA TYR A 43 7.90 2.23 -13.42
C TYR A 43 7.88 3.69 -13.03
N TRP A 44 6.69 4.30 -13.02
CA TRP A 44 6.48 5.66 -12.50
C TRP A 44 5.05 5.84 -12.01
N THR A 45 4.83 6.93 -11.30
CA THR A 45 3.53 7.30 -10.77
C THR A 45 3.06 8.59 -11.41
N LYS A 46 1.78 8.68 -11.70
CA LYS A 46 1.12 9.86 -12.23
C LYS A 46 -0.02 10.28 -11.29
N THR A 47 -0.21 11.60 -11.17
CA THR A 47 -1.38 12.23 -10.54
C THR A 47 -2.09 13.12 -11.55
N THR A 48 -3.39 13.36 -11.36
CA THR A 48 -4.18 14.21 -12.26
C THR A 48 -5.09 15.14 -11.49
N THR A 49 -5.45 16.26 -12.09
CA THR A 49 -6.44 17.20 -11.52
C THR A 49 -7.85 16.61 -11.40
N LYS A 50 -8.11 15.51 -12.09
CA LYS A 50 -9.45 14.87 -12.15
C LYS A 50 -9.63 13.78 -11.10
N GLY A 51 -8.52 13.31 -10.48
CA GLY A 51 -8.51 12.24 -9.50
C GLY A 51 -7.95 12.69 -8.17
N ASN A 52 -8.15 11.84 -7.16
CA ASN A 52 -7.59 12.02 -5.82
C ASN A 52 -6.53 10.98 -5.48
N TYR A 53 -6.36 9.98 -6.33
CA TYR A 53 -5.46 8.86 -6.11
C TYR A 53 -4.43 8.75 -7.23
N SER A 54 -3.32 8.08 -6.92
CA SER A 54 -2.25 7.87 -7.89
C SER A 54 -2.58 6.80 -8.91
N ILE A 55 -1.96 6.95 -10.08
CA ILE A 55 -1.93 5.96 -11.15
C ILE A 55 -0.51 5.41 -11.23
N LYS A 56 -0.32 4.09 -11.14
CA LYS A 56 0.98 3.44 -11.34
C LYS A 56 1.07 2.92 -12.76
N LEU A 57 2.11 3.35 -13.44
CA LEU A 57 2.38 3.05 -14.82
C LEU A 57 3.67 2.23 -14.94
N ARG A 58 3.75 1.42 -15.96
CA ARG A 58 5.00 0.76 -16.35
C ARG A 58 5.16 0.72 -17.86
N LYS A 59 6.39 0.56 -18.28
CA LYS A 59 6.75 0.36 -19.68
C LYS A 59 7.93 -0.62 -19.77
N LYS A 60 7.83 -1.61 -20.63
CA LYS A 60 8.96 -2.52 -20.87
C LYS A 60 10.12 -1.74 -21.49
N ILE A 61 11.33 -1.95 -20.99
CA ILE A 61 12.54 -1.32 -21.52
C ILE A 61 12.69 -1.62 -23.01
N GLY A 62 12.86 -0.58 -23.82
CA GLY A 62 12.92 -0.69 -25.29
C GLY A 62 11.56 -0.74 -26.00
N SER A 63 10.44 -0.55 -25.29
CA SER A 63 9.10 -0.47 -25.87
C SER A 63 8.52 0.92 -25.65
N ASP A 64 7.65 1.37 -26.56
CA ASP A 64 6.86 2.60 -26.38
C ASP A 64 5.48 2.36 -25.76
N LYS A 65 5.10 1.08 -25.56
CA LYS A 65 3.81 0.71 -24.97
C LYS A 65 3.83 0.95 -23.46
N VAL A 66 3.02 1.92 -23.02
CA VAL A 66 2.76 2.20 -21.60
C VAL A 66 1.59 1.35 -21.13
N GLU A 67 1.72 0.76 -19.95
CA GLU A 67 0.70 -0.04 -19.28
C GLU A 67 0.30 0.65 -17.97
N GLU A 68 -0.99 0.90 -17.78
CA GLU A 68 -1.56 1.30 -16.50
C GLU A 68 -1.80 0.02 -15.68
N ILE A 69 -1.03 -0.17 -14.60
CA ILE A 69 -1.13 -1.35 -13.74
C ILE A 69 -1.94 -1.09 -12.49
N TRP A 70 -2.17 0.19 -12.15
CA TRP A 70 -3.00 0.63 -11.04
C TRP A 70 -3.61 1.98 -11.32
N ASN A 71 -4.86 2.16 -10.90
CA ASN A 71 -5.54 3.45 -10.89
C ASN A 71 -6.46 3.51 -9.68
N GLY A 72 -6.07 4.29 -8.67
CA GLY A 72 -6.79 4.32 -7.40
C GLY A 72 -8.19 4.88 -7.49
N ASP A 73 -8.43 5.85 -8.38
CA ASP A 73 -9.78 6.41 -8.59
C ASP A 73 -10.72 5.36 -9.22
N ASN A 74 -10.24 4.61 -10.21
CA ASN A 74 -10.99 3.52 -10.82
C ASN A 74 -11.30 2.40 -9.82
N GLU A 75 -10.36 2.07 -8.94
CA GLU A 75 -10.58 1.04 -7.92
C GLU A 75 -11.60 1.51 -6.88
N LYS A 76 -11.52 2.75 -6.42
CA LYS A 76 -12.52 3.34 -5.53
C LYS A 76 -13.92 3.33 -6.14
N GLU A 77 -14.04 3.72 -7.40
CA GLU A 77 -15.33 3.74 -8.12
C GLU A 77 -15.95 2.33 -8.22
N LYS A 78 -15.14 1.32 -8.56
CA LYS A 78 -15.59 -0.09 -8.60
C LYS A 78 -16.11 -0.58 -7.25
N LEU A 79 -15.43 -0.21 -6.16
CA LEU A 79 -15.77 -0.65 -4.80
C LEU A 79 -16.93 0.13 -4.18
N LYS A 80 -17.27 1.30 -4.73
CA LYS A 80 -18.36 2.18 -4.25
C LYS A 80 -18.29 2.48 -2.76
N THR A 81 -17.09 2.73 -2.24
CA THR A 81 -16.84 2.97 -0.83
C THR A 81 -16.72 4.45 -0.53
N GLU A 82 -17.16 4.87 0.67
CA GLU A 82 -17.00 6.25 1.14
C GLU A 82 -15.54 6.54 1.51
N TYR A 83 -14.94 5.64 2.27
CA TYR A 83 -13.52 5.73 2.63
C TYR A 83 -12.68 4.78 1.74
N PHE A 84 -11.51 5.26 1.31
CA PHE A 84 -10.59 4.49 0.49
C PHE A 84 -9.15 4.86 0.83
N GLY A 85 -8.53 4.05 1.66
CA GLY A 85 -7.12 4.15 2.02
C GLY A 85 -6.31 3.09 1.28
N VAL A 86 -5.24 3.50 0.60
CA VAL A 86 -4.26 2.59 -0.02
C VAL A 86 -3.10 2.45 0.92
N GLY A 87 -2.78 1.22 1.35
CA GLY A 87 -1.64 0.93 2.21
C GLY A 87 -0.38 0.70 1.38
N ASP A 88 -0.30 -0.45 0.73
CA ASP A 88 0.86 -0.84 -0.06
C ASP A 88 0.49 -1.12 -1.52
N LEU A 89 1.47 -1.04 -2.41
CA LEU A 89 1.32 -1.29 -3.84
C LEU A 89 2.62 -1.87 -4.39
N GLU A 90 2.73 -3.19 -4.38
CA GLU A 90 3.96 -3.93 -4.67
C GLU A 90 3.84 -4.79 -5.93
N VAL A 91 4.87 -4.81 -6.76
CA VAL A 91 4.92 -5.67 -7.95
C VAL A 91 5.80 -6.89 -7.65
N SER A 92 5.34 -8.06 -8.05
CA SER A 92 6.09 -9.32 -7.87
C SER A 92 7.41 -9.34 -8.67
N TYR A 93 8.34 -10.21 -8.27
CA TYR A 93 9.68 -10.27 -8.85
C TYR A 93 9.71 -10.65 -10.35
N ASN A 94 8.70 -11.37 -10.83
CA ASN A 94 8.55 -11.72 -12.25
C ASN A 94 7.71 -10.70 -13.03
N ASP A 95 7.40 -9.54 -12.44
CA ASP A 95 6.58 -8.47 -13.03
C ASP A 95 5.14 -8.88 -13.41
N LYS A 96 4.66 -10.03 -12.89
CA LYS A 96 3.38 -10.62 -13.28
C LYS A 96 2.24 -10.20 -12.37
N TYR A 97 2.48 -10.12 -11.05
CA TYR A 97 1.45 -9.84 -10.07
C TYR A 97 1.57 -8.46 -9.48
N LEU A 98 0.43 -7.87 -9.15
CA LEU A 98 0.33 -6.67 -8.35
C LEU A 98 -0.32 -7.01 -7.01
N GLY A 99 0.42 -6.86 -5.93
CA GLY A 99 -0.09 -6.85 -4.58
C GLY A 99 -0.51 -5.45 -4.19
N TYR A 100 -1.69 -5.32 -3.60
CA TYR A 100 -2.15 -4.05 -3.05
C TYR A 100 -2.98 -4.27 -1.80
N SER A 101 -2.97 -3.28 -0.92
CA SER A 101 -3.74 -3.34 0.31
C SER A 101 -4.62 -2.12 0.47
N LEU A 102 -5.84 -2.34 0.96
CA LEU A 102 -6.87 -1.32 1.11
C LEU A 102 -7.48 -1.33 2.50
N ASP A 103 -7.62 -0.15 3.09
CA ASP A 103 -8.56 0.11 4.17
C ASP A 103 -9.80 0.79 3.59
N LEU A 104 -10.95 0.18 3.75
CA LEU A 104 -12.23 0.67 3.22
C LEU A 104 -13.15 1.25 4.32
N LYS A 105 -12.64 1.34 5.56
CA LYS A 105 -13.41 1.78 6.74
C LYS A 105 -12.78 2.94 7.49
N GLY A 106 -11.50 3.26 7.23
CA GLY A 106 -10.72 4.19 8.03
C GLY A 106 -10.30 3.61 9.38
N SER A 107 -10.12 2.30 9.45
CA SER A 107 -9.81 1.55 10.66
C SER A 107 -8.33 1.21 10.81
N GLU A 108 -7.54 1.48 9.77
CA GLU A 108 -6.14 1.07 9.65
C GLU A 108 -5.93 -0.46 9.67
N TYR A 109 -7.01 -1.24 9.61
CA TYR A 109 -6.96 -2.65 9.26
C TYR A 109 -7.07 -2.79 7.76
N TYR A 110 -6.00 -3.25 7.14
CA TYR A 110 -5.92 -3.39 5.70
C TYR A 110 -6.29 -4.79 5.24
N THR A 111 -6.90 -4.85 4.07
CA THR A 111 -7.14 -6.10 3.35
C THR A 111 -6.17 -6.15 2.17
N ILE A 112 -5.41 -7.24 2.07
CA ILE A 112 -4.47 -7.49 0.97
C ILE A 112 -5.18 -8.22 -0.17
N TYR A 113 -4.88 -7.78 -1.38
CA TYR A 113 -5.32 -8.35 -2.66
C TYR A 113 -4.10 -8.60 -3.54
N ILE A 114 -4.09 -9.72 -4.25
CA ILE A 114 -3.07 -10.02 -5.25
C ILE A 114 -3.78 -10.31 -6.56
N ARG A 115 -3.44 -9.56 -7.61
CA ARG A 115 -4.01 -9.76 -8.94
C ARG A 115 -2.93 -10.00 -9.99
N ASP A 116 -3.27 -10.75 -11.01
CA ASP A 116 -2.47 -10.87 -12.24
C ASP A 116 -2.62 -9.56 -13.03
N ILE A 117 -1.50 -8.96 -13.43
CA ILE A 117 -1.49 -7.65 -14.11
C ILE A 117 -2.09 -7.74 -15.51
N GLU A 118 -1.90 -8.86 -16.20
CA GLU A 118 -2.36 -9.06 -17.57
C GLU A 118 -3.87 -9.31 -17.62
N THR A 119 -4.36 -10.24 -16.79
CA THR A 119 -5.78 -10.64 -16.78
C THR A 119 -6.64 -9.75 -15.90
N ASN A 120 -6.02 -9.02 -14.96
CA ASN A 120 -6.67 -8.23 -13.91
C ASN A 120 -7.56 -9.06 -12.95
N GLU A 121 -7.33 -10.36 -12.88
CA GLU A 121 -8.05 -11.29 -12.00
C GLU A 121 -7.29 -11.50 -10.69
N LEU A 122 -8.02 -11.68 -9.59
CA LEU A 122 -7.43 -12.06 -8.32
C LEU A 122 -6.88 -13.49 -8.39
N VAL A 123 -5.65 -13.67 -7.94
CA VAL A 123 -4.96 -14.98 -7.98
C VAL A 123 -5.03 -15.72 -6.65
N THR A 124 -5.55 -15.09 -5.62
CA THR A 124 -5.71 -15.69 -4.30
C THR A 124 -6.89 -15.07 -3.55
N GLU A 125 -7.32 -15.69 -2.44
CA GLU A 125 -8.27 -15.09 -1.52
C GLU A 125 -7.72 -13.78 -0.95
N LYS A 126 -8.61 -12.83 -0.63
CA LYS A 126 -8.23 -11.61 0.08
C LYS A 126 -7.82 -11.94 1.51
N ILE A 127 -6.79 -11.26 2.00
CA ILE A 127 -6.27 -11.46 3.35
C ILE A 127 -6.64 -10.24 4.19
N GLU A 128 -7.50 -10.45 5.17
CA GLU A 128 -8.06 -9.39 6.01
C GLU A 128 -7.26 -9.20 7.31
N GLU A 129 -7.48 -8.06 7.99
CA GLU A 129 -6.91 -7.72 9.30
C GLU A 129 -5.38 -7.66 9.33
N THR A 130 -4.80 -7.12 8.27
CA THR A 130 -3.36 -6.98 8.13
C THR A 130 -2.88 -5.56 8.41
N SER A 131 -1.56 -5.38 8.59
CA SER A 131 -0.91 -4.07 8.63
C SER A 131 -0.88 -3.35 7.28
N GLY A 132 -1.23 -4.05 6.20
CA GLY A 132 -1.19 -3.54 4.85
C GLY A 132 0.11 -3.82 4.09
N SER A 133 1.22 -4.07 4.76
CA SER A 133 2.51 -4.34 4.09
C SER A 133 2.52 -5.70 3.39
N ILE A 134 3.11 -5.74 2.20
CA ILE A 134 3.21 -6.92 1.34
C ILE A 134 4.67 -7.13 0.97
N THR A 135 5.16 -8.35 1.14
CA THR A 135 6.49 -8.75 0.66
C THR A 135 6.36 -10.02 -0.17
N PHE A 136 6.61 -9.94 -1.47
CA PHE A 136 6.64 -11.14 -2.31
C PHE A 136 7.85 -12.02 -2.02
N SER A 137 7.67 -13.33 -2.17
CA SER A 137 8.83 -14.23 -2.23
C SER A 137 9.55 -14.07 -3.57
N LEU A 138 10.87 -14.29 -3.57
CA LEU A 138 11.73 -14.15 -4.77
C LEU A 138 11.34 -15.11 -5.91
N ASP A 139 10.60 -16.18 -5.62
CA ASP A 139 10.07 -17.12 -6.58
C ASP A 139 8.59 -16.86 -6.93
N ASP A 140 8.02 -15.76 -6.42
CA ASP A 140 6.64 -15.33 -6.62
C ASP A 140 5.55 -16.35 -6.28
N LYS A 141 5.89 -17.35 -5.45
CA LYS A 141 4.91 -18.35 -5.01
C LYS A 141 4.21 -17.99 -3.72
N PHE A 142 4.80 -17.08 -2.96
CA PHE A 142 4.31 -16.68 -1.65
C PHE A 142 4.32 -15.18 -1.50
N ILE A 143 3.52 -14.70 -0.57
CA ILE A 143 3.67 -13.39 0.04
C ILE A 143 3.86 -13.56 1.55
N PHE A 144 4.58 -12.61 2.13
CA PHE A 144 4.67 -12.43 3.58
C PHE A 144 3.91 -11.17 3.95
N TYR A 145 3.24 -11.23 5.09
CA TYR A 145 2.43 -10.12 5.61
C TYR A 145 2.35 -10.19 7.13
N SER A 146 2.01 -9.07 7.76
CA SER A 146 1.80 -9.01 9.21
C SER A 146 0.33 -8.86 9.56
N LYS A 147 -0.14 -9.61 10.56
CA LYS A 147 -1.43 -9.38 11.20
C LYS A 147 -1.30 -8.45 12.38
N LEU A 148 -2.27 -7.56 12.51
CA LEU A 148 -2.43 -6.68 13.66
C LEU A 148 -3.08 -7.42 14.82
N ASP A 149 -2.67 -7.10 16.03
CA ASP A 149 -3.35 -7.52 17.25
C ASP A 149 -4.49 -6.52 17.62
N GLU A 150 -5.13 -6.73 18.75
CA GLU A 150 -6.22 -5.90 19.27
C GLU A 150 -5.80 -4.45 19.61
N HIS A 151 -4.49 -4.19 19.70
CA HIS A 151 -3.91 -2.86 19.91
C HIS A 151 -3.33 -2.24 18.64
N HIS A 152 -3.71 -2.76 17.45
CA HIS A 152 -3.18 -2.33 16.15
C HIS A 152 -1.65 -2.48 16.00
N ARG A 153 -1.06 -3.50 16.64
CA ARG A 153 0.38 -3.75 16.54
C ARG A 153 0.67 -4.96 15.65
N PRO A 154 1.54 -4.84 14.65
CA PRO A 154 1.97 -5.97 13.83
C PRO A 154 2.94 -6.83 14.65
N ARG A 155 2.44 -7.94 15.20
CA ARG A 155 3.22 -8.84 16.06
C ARG A 155 3.43 -10.23 15.47
N LYS A 156 2.73 -10.55 14.37
CA LYS A 156 2.79 -11.87 13.75
C LYS A 156 3.06 -11.74 12.26
N ILE A 157 4.07 -12.45 11.77
CA ILE A 157 4.39 -12.54 10.35
C ILE A 157 3.91 -13.89 9.84
N PHE A 158 3.08 -13.85 8.81
CA PHE A 158 2.58 -15.02 8.12
C PHE A 158 3.15 -15.15 6.71
N ARG A 159 3.14 -16.36 6.20
CA ARG A 159 3.43 -16.68 4.81
C ARG A 159 2.18 -17.29 4.18
N HIS A 160 1.68 -16.65 3.12
CA HIS A 160 0.58 -17.13 2.31
C HIS A 160 1.10 -17.68 0.98
N LYS A 161 0.66 -18.87 0.58
CA LYS A 161 0.94 -19.42 -0.74
C LYS A 161 -0.11 -18.93 -1.73
N LEU A 162 0.30 -18.30 -2.82
CA LEU A 162 -0.63 -17.82 -3.84
C LEU A 162 -1.49 -18.95 -4.40
N GLY A 163 -2.80 -18.68 -4.52
CA GLY A 163 -3.79 -19.64 -5.01
C GLY A 163 -4.27 -20.69 -3.98
N THR A 164 -3.90 -20.56 -2.71
CA THR A 164 -4.41 -21.43 -1.64
C THR A 164 -5.35 -20.66 -0.70
N SER A 165 -5.98 -21.36 0.25
CA SER A 165 -6.80 -20.72 1.27
C SER A 165 -5.96 -20.02 2.33
N VAL A 166 -6.41 -18.85 2.80
CA VAL A 166 -5.82 -18.09 3.92
C VAL A 166 -5.76 -18.93 5.21
N LYS A 167 -6.61 -19.95 5.34
CA LYS A 167 -6.60 -20.87 6.48
C LYS A 167 -5.36 -21.76 6.55
N ASP A 168 -4.67 -21.91 5.41
CA ASP A 168 -3.45 -22.72 5.28
C ASP A 168 -2.19 -21.89 5.53
N ASP A 169 -2.33 -20.63 5.89
CA ASP A 169 -1.21 -19.71 6.08
C ASP A 169 -0.35 -20.12 7.26
N GLN A 170 0.96 -20.02 7.05
CA GLN A 170 1.94 -20.43 8.03
C GLN A 170 2.43 -19.23 8.85
N LEU A 171 2.32 -19.34 10.16
CA LEU A 171 2.98 -18.41 11.08
C LEU A 171 4.50 -18.64 10.99
N ILE A 172 5.23 -17.59 10.57
CA ILE A 172 6.68 -17.63 10.42
C ILE A 172 7.38 -17.08 11.67
N PHE A 173 6.81 -16.00 12.24
CA PHE A 173 7.37 -15.34 13.40
C PHE A 173 6.26 -14.72 14.26
N GLU A 174 6.46 -14.76 15.58
CA GLU A 174 5.62 -14.07 16.56
C GLU A 174 6.49 -13.32 17.55
N GLU A 175 6.32 -12.00 17.60
CA GLU A 175 6.88 -11.18 18.67
C GLU A 175 6.02 -11.31 19.93
N LYS A 176 6.64 -11.76 21.01
CA LYS A 176 5.93 -12.04 22.28
C LYS A 176 5.83 -10.82 23.20
N SER A 177 6.74 -9.87 23.03
CA SER A 177 6.70 -8.63 23.80
C SER A 177 5.62 -7.70 23.29
N GLU A 178 4.76 -7.23 24.16
CA GLU A 178 3.72 -6.25 23.79
C GLU A 178 4.29 -4.85 23.45
N ALA A 179 5.51 -4.59 23.83
CA ALA A 179 6.18 -3.33 23.53
C ALA A 179 6.72 -3.27 22.09
N PHE A 180 6.96 -4.44 21.47
CA PHE A 180 7.59 -4.53 20.17
C PHE A 180 6.61 -4.81 19.05
N THR A 181 6.92 -4.29 17.87
CA THR A 181 6.30 -4.61 16.59
C THR A 181 7.27 -5.40 15.73
N CYS A 182 6.78 -6.14 14.75
CA CYS A 182 7.63 -6.85 13.81
C CYS A 182 7.28 -6.55 12.35
N GLY A 183 8.27 -6.60 11.49
CA GLY A 183 8.16 -6.45 10.05
C GLY A 183 9.08 -7.40 9.31
N ILE A 184 8.83 -7.58 8.01
CA ILE A 184 9.65 -8.40 7.12
C ILE A 184 10.02 -7.59 5.88
N GLY A 185 11.24 -7.77 5.40
CA GLY A 185 11.74 -7.16 4.18
C GLY A 185 12.79 -8.03 3.51
N VAL A 186 13.21 -7.64 2.32
CA VAL A 186 14.22 -8.32 1.51
C VAL A 186 15.49 -7.47 1.44
N SER A 187 16.66 -8.10 1.45
CA SER A 187 17.93 -7.40 1.24
C SER A 187 18.01 -6.81 -0.17
N SER A 188 18.79 -5.72 -0.33
CA SER A 188 18.98 -5.04 -1.63
C SER A 188 19.58 -5.95 -2.72
N ASP A 189 20.31 -6.99 -2.33
CA ASP A 189 20.86 -7.99 -3.25
C ASP A 189 19.92 -9.19 -3.48
N GLU A 190 18.68 -9.12 -2.93
CA GLU A 190 17.62 -10.11 -3.07
C GLU A 190 18.01 -11.54 -2.63
N LYS A 191 18.93 -11.66 -1.64
CA LYS A 191 19.37 -12.98 -1.17
C LYS A 191 18.80 -13.38 0.18
N TYR A 192 18.37 -12.42 0.98
CA TYR A 192 17.95 -12.64 2.36
C TYR A 192 16.62 -11.95 2.66
N TYR A 193 15.84 -12.60 3.51
CA TYR A 193 14.72 -11.97 4.21
C TYR A 193 15.17 -11.57 5.61
N PHE A 194 14.81 -10.38 6.02
CA PHE A 194 15.05 -9.87 7.36
C PHE A 194 13.73 -9.73 8.09
N ILE A 195 13.66 -10.32 9.27
CA ILE A 195 12.61 -10.01 10.24
C ILE A 195 13.22 -9.02 11.22
N SER A 196 12.63 -7.86 11.33
CA SER A 196 13.01 -6.82 12.28
C SER A 196 11.96 -6.70 13.37
N THR A 197 12.42 -6.50 14.60
CA THR A 197 11.55 -6.13 15.70
C THR A 197 12.06 -4.85 16.33
N SER A 198 11.17 -3.97 16.71
CA SER A 198 11.52 -2.70 17.34
C SER A 198 10.40 -2.20 18.23
N ASP A 199 10.77 -1.40 19.21
CA ASP A 199 9.88 -0.54 19.97
C ASP A 199 10.18 0.94 19.66
N HIS A 200 9.65 1.86 20.47
CA HIS A 200 9.91 3.30 20.28
C HIS A 200 11.32 3.74 20.67
N ASN A 201 12.11 2.90 21.29
CA ASN A 201 13.43 3.23 21.86
C ASN A 201 14.57 2.43 21.25
N THR A 202 14.29 1.29 20.61
CA THR A 202 15.30 0.38 20.04
C THR A 202 14.89 -0.12 18.66
#